data_0ee380493104f1dc0d52aacfb6b9d7aa
#
_entry.id   0ee380493104f1dc0d52aacfb6b9d7aa
#
_cell.length_a   1.000
_cell.length_b   1.000
_cell.length_c   1.000
_cell.angle_alpha   90.00
_cell.angle_beta   90.00
_cell.angle_gamma   90.00
#
_symmetry.space_group_name_H-M   'P 1'
#
loop_
_entity.id
_entity.type
_entity.pdbx_description
1 polymer ?
#
loop_
_entity_poly.entity_id
_entity_poly.type
_entity_poly.pdbx_seq_one_letter_code
_entity_poly.pdbx_strand_id
1 'polypeptide(L)'
;IPWSTPHLALRQLGRRSHTYISPLLLVIVSLALGVYTISMAASLDQWLIDRIYYNVGTDLSFSVYPVTDDSSESMTIVSGEWIPTPADFESLPGVTDATRVGNYSMTTRLLESGDVKGRFIAVDRLDLPTVSWFRSDFSDESLGGLMNNLATTPNAILVSEDIYERNRLMVGDEIPIRVSINYEFHVDARFVVAGTYKYFPTVYEEDDITFIGNLDYLSFFVGMVVPYDIWLRFDPRISSDTVLDPLPLRFAVNTTRVKDARGLIDNELAKLERVGVFGTLTIGFLAAVVMAIMGLLIYTYASLAERLHRFTILRAIGLLRQQITGQVIMEYAFLTAYGSIAGALIGISASELFVPLFRVAQQEGVSGVPLPPLIPIIAYNRVQYLVVGFVASIIFLEISVITRALSRRAFSMLKSAFG
;
A
#
# COMPACT_ATOMS: atom_id res chain seq x y z
N ILE A 1 -46.63 -18.62 15.67
CA ILE A 1 -45.63 -19.37 14.86
C ILE A 1 -44.47 -18.41 14.58
N PRO A 2 -43.26 -18.64 15.15
CA PRO A 2 -42.15 -17.67 15.03
C PRO A 2 -41.61 -17.48 13.61
N TRP A 3 -41.89 -18.38 12.69
CA TRP A 3 -41.39 -18.35 11.29
C TRP A 3 -42.28 -17.61 10.30
N SER A 4 -43.47 -17.14 10.71
CA SER A 4 -44.40 -16.42 9.81
C SER A 4 -43.94 -14.98 9.51
N THR A 5 -43.30 -14.29 10.44
CA THR A 5 -42.86 -12.90 10.32
C THR A 5 -41.77 -12.69 9.27
N PRO A 6 -40.63 -13.44 9.22
CA PRO A 6 -39.61 -13.28 8.20
C PRO A 6 -40.10 -13.67 6.80
N HIS A 7 -40.92 -14.71 6.69
CA HIS A 7 -41.49 -15.16 5.40
C HIS A 7 -42.42 -14.08 4.79
N LEU A 8 -43.25 -13.47 5.63
CA LEU A 8 -44.13 -12.37 5.21
C LEU A 8 -43.34 -11.12 4.81
N ALA A 9 -42.26 -10.79 5.52
CA ALA A 9 -41.38 -9.66 5.19
C ALA A 9 -40.72 -9.85 3.83
N LEU A 10 -40.14 -11.03 3.54
CA LEU A 10 -39.53 -11.35 2.25
C LEU A 10 -40.55 -11.33 1.09
N ARG A 11 -41.75 -11.88 1.30
CA ARG A 11 -42.81 -11.87 0.29
C ARG A 11 -43.30 -10.45 -0.02
N GLN A 12 -43.28 -9.54 0.97
CA GLN A 12 -43.69 -8.17 0.84
C GLN A 12 -42.64 -7.35 0.08
N LEU A 13 -41.34 -7.57 0.34
CA LEU A 13 -40.22 -7.01 -0.43
C LEU A 13 -40.31 -7.40 -1.90
N GLY A 14 -40.56 -8.66 -2.25
CA GLY A 14 -40.67 -9.11 -3.63
C GLY A 14 -41.88 -8.54 -4.38
N ARG A 15 -43.00 -8.29 -3.70
CA ARG A 15 -44.25 -7.77 -4.35
C ARG A 15 -44.23 -6.29 -4.62
N ARG A 16 -43.39 -5.48 -3.94
CA ARG A 16 -43.33 -4.02 -4.02
C ARG A 16 -41.91 -3.51 -4.25
N SER A 17 -41.16 -4.20 -5.08
CA SER A 17 -39.74 -3.90 -5.34
C SER A 17 -39.52 -2.42 -5.73
N HIS A 18 -40.37 -1.85 -6.58
CA HIS A 18 -40.22 -0.46 -6.99
C HIS A 18 -40.21 0.57 -5.86
N THR A 19 -40.92 0.33 -4.77
CA THR A 19 -41.00 1.26 -3.63
C THR A 19 -39.73 1.25 -2.81
N TYR A 20 -38.93 0.17 -2.83
CA TYR A 20 -37.73 0.00 -2.03
C TYR A 20 -36.43 0.36 -2.77
N ILE A 21 -36.50 0.63 -4.08
CA ILE A 21 -35.32 0.91 -4.90
C ILE A 21 -34.56 2.15 -4.39
N SER A 22 -35.28 3.24 -4.09
CA SER A 22 -34.64 4.50 -3.65
C SER A 22 -33.87 4.36 -2.33
N PRO A 23 -34.46 3.84 -1.24
CA PRO A 23 -33.73 3.65 0.01
C PRO A 23 -32.61 2.58 -0.11
N LEU A 24 -32.83 1.55 -0.92
CA LEU A 24 -31.82 0.54 -1.19
C LEU A 24 -30.59 1.15 -1.88
N LEU A 25 -30.78 1.95 -2.92
CA LEU A 25 -29.71 2.65 -3.61
C LEU A 25 -28.94 3.58 -2.67
N LEU A 26 -29.63 4.30 -1.78
CA LEU A 26 -28.97 5.15 -0.79
C LEU A 26 -28.03 4.35 0.12
N VAL A 27 -28.46 3.20 0.62
CA VAL A 27 -27.63 2.32 1.45
C VAL A 27 -26.44 1.79 0.64
N ILE A 28 -26.68 1.29 -0.58
CA ILE A 28 -25.63 0.75 -1.47
C ILE A 28 -24.57 1.80 -1.76
N VAL A 29 -24.99 2.98 -2.24
CA VAL A 29 -24.06 4.03 -2.66
C VAL A 29 -23.25 4.56 -1.47
N SER A 30 -23.89 4.79 -0.32
CA SER A 30 -23.19 5.30 0.86
C SER A 30 -22.17 4.31 1.40
N LEU A 31 -22.52 3.03 1.44
CA LEU A 31 -21.59 2.01 1.92
C LEU A 31 -20.48 1.73 0.90
N ALA A 32 -20.81 1.70 -0.40
CA ALA A 32 -19.81 1.56 -1.46
C ALA A 32 -18.77 2.69 -1.42
N LEU A 33 -19.24 3.95 -1.24
CA LEU A 33 -18.35 5.10 -1.07
C LEU A 33 -17.48 4.97 0.18
N GLY A 34 -18.03 4.50 1.29
CA GLY A 34 -17.29 4.29 2.53
C GLY A 34 -16.19 3.23 2.39
N VAL A 35 -16.52 2.10 1.80
CA VAL A 35 -15.56 1.01 1.54
C VAL A 35 -14.48 1.47 0.57
N TYR A 36 -14.85 2.18 -0.50
CA TYR A 36 -13.89 2.76 -1.45
C TYR A 36 -12.94 3.74 -0.76
N THR A 37 -13.47 4.65 0.06
CA THR A 37 -12.65 5.66 0.76
C THR A 37 -11.64 5.02 1.71
N ILE A 38 -12.06 4.01 2.48
CA ILE A 38 -11.15 3.29 3.41
C ILE A 38 -10.08 2.51 2.64
N SER A 39 -10.46 1.83 1.57
CA SER A 39 -9.52 1.05 0.75
C SER A 39 -8.53 1.98 0.02
N MET A 40 -9.00 3.10 -0.50
CA MET A 40 -8.16 4.12 -1.12
C MET A 40 -7.14 4.70 -0.12
N ALA A 41 -7.60 5.04 1.08
CA ALA A 41 -6.73 5.53 2.14
C ALA A 41 -5.66 4.49 2.51
N ALA A 42 -6.05 3.23 2.70
CA ALA A 42 -5.10 2.16 3.01
C ALA A 42 -4.09 1.93 1.88
N SER A 43 -4.52 2.00 0.62
CA SER A 43 -3.65 1.82 -0.54
C SER A 43 -2.64 2.95 -0.67
N LEU A 44 -3.05 4.20 -0.44
CA LEU A 44 -2.15 5.36 -0.47
C LEU A 44 -1.16 5.34 0.70
N ASP A 45 -1.59 4.93 1.90
CA ASP A 45 -0.71 4.79 3.06
C ASP A 45 0.38 3.76 2.81
N GLN A 46 0.01 2.60 2.29
CA GLN A 46 0.98 1.57 1.96
C GLN A 46 1.89 1.98 0.81
N TRP A 47 1.35 2.62 -0.21
CA TRP A 47 2.17 3.10 -1.32
C TRP A 47 3.20 4.14 -0.89
N LEU A 48 2.88 5.00 0.07
CA LEU A 48 3.83 5.95 0.66
C LEU A 48 4.98 5.21 1.36
N ILE A 49 4.65 4.20 2.16
CA ILE A 49 5.63 3.35 2.83
C ILE A 49 6.50 2.64 1.80
N ASP A 50 5.88 2.01 0.82
CA ASP A 50 6.57 1.27 -0.25
C ASP A 50 7.50 2.19 -1.05
N ARG A 51 7.07 3.43 -1.35
CA ARG A 51 7.89 4.43 -2.04
C ARG A 51 9.13 4.83 -1.26
N ILE A 52 9.01 4.98 0.06
CA ILE A 52 10.14 5.34 0.91
C ILE A 52 11.11 4.15 0.99
N TYR A 53 10.63 2.95 1.21
CA TYR A 53 11.47 1.76 1.18
C TYR A 53 12.12 1.52 -0.18
N TYR A 54 11.41 1.80 -1.26
CA TYR A 54 11.99 1.74 -2.62
C TYR A 54 13.14 2.72 -2.80
N ASN A 55 13.03 3.93 -2.24
CA ASN A 55 14.09 4.95 -2.31
C ASN A 55 15.29 4.61 -1.45
N VAL A 56 15.09 4.05 -0.26
CA VAL A 56 16.15 3.74 0.70
C VAL A 56 16.77 2.37 0.42
N GLY A 57 15.95 1.38 0.03
CA GLY A 57 16.31 0.00 -0.25
C GLY A 57 16.26 -0.92 0.98
N THR A 58 16.29 -0.37 2.19
CA THR A 58 16.34 -1.07 3.47
C THR A 58 15.78 -0.18 4.59
N ASP A 59 15.93 -0.56 5.86
CA ASP A 59 15.55 0.29 7.00
C ASP A 59 16.46 1.51 7.14
N LEU A 60 17.79 1.34 6.99
CA LEU A 60 18.79 2.39 7.12
C LEU A 60 19.92 2.18 6.10
N SER A 61 20.26 3.20 5.35
CA SER A 61 21.33 3.18 4.36
C SER A 61 22.23 4.39 4.57
N PHE A 62 23.54 4.19 4.53
CA PHE A 62 24.53 5.27 4.65
C PHE A 62 25.86 4.88 4.01
N SER A 63 26.65 5.90 3.65
CA SER A 63 28.03 5.71 3.21
C SER A 63 28.97 5.88 4.38
N VAL A 64 30.00 5.05 4.41
CA VAL A 64 31.04 5.04 5.46
C VAL A 64 32.32 5.60 4.89
N TYR A 65 32.88 6.63 5.55
CA TYR A 65 34.19 7.20 5.22
C TYR A 65 35.06 7.27 6.47
N PRO A 66 36.37 7.01 6.33
CA PRO A 66 37.29 7.29 7.42
C PRO A 66 37.22 8.74 7.88
N VAL A 67 37.41 8.98 9.18
CA VAL A 67 37.52 10.33 9.71
C VAL A 67 38.84 10.92 9.26
N THR A 68 38.85 11.74 8.23
CA THR A 68 40.01 12.51 7.78
C THR A 68 39.85 13.96 8.23
N ASP A 69 40.95 14.55 8.78
CA ASP A 69 40.96 15.95 9.24
C ASP A 69 40.83 17.00 8.10
N ASP A 70 40.89 16.55 6.86
CA ASP A 70 40.78 17.46 5.68
C ASP A 70 39.40 17.33 5.02
N SER A 71 38.73 18.48 4.93
CA SER A 71 37.41 18.71 4.38
C SER A 71 37.30 18.60 2.83
N SER A 72 38.15 17.80 2.19
CA SER A 72 38.04 17.55 0.77
C SER A 72 37.08 16.34 0.53
N GLU A 73 35.94 16.64 -0.06
CA GLU A 73 34.90 15.67 -0.52
C GLU A 73 35.41 14.66 -1.58
N SER A 74 36.69 14.51 -1.76
CA SER A 74 37.26 13.52 -2.65
C SER A 74 37.22 12.15 -2.00
N MET A 75 36.46 11.24 -2.58
CA MET A 75 36.51 9.80 -2.33
C MET A 75 37.92 9.25 -2.62
N THR A 76 38.90 9.61 -1.82
CA THR A 76 40.24 9.04 -1.90
C THR A 76 40.20 7.77 -1.03
N ILE A 77 40.19 6.61 -1.68
CA ILE A 77 40.46 5.36 -1.00
C ILE A 77 41.91 5.44 -0.53
N VAL A 78 42.11 5.79 0.73
CA VAL A 78 43.44 5.75 1.31
C VAL A 78 43.75 4.27 1.53
N SER A 79 44.65 3.76 0.72
CA SER A 79 45.12 2.38 0.81
C SER A 79 45.73 2.13 2.21
N GLY A 80 45.04 1.33 3.01
CA GLY A 80 45.48 0.91 4.33
C GLY A 80 44.58 1.29 5.51
N GLU A 81 43.55 2.07 5.31
CA GLU A 81 42.57 2.36 6.36
C GLU A 81 41.54 1.21 6.49
N TRP A 82 41.20 0.89 7.73
CA TRP A 82 40.23 -0.12 8.05
C TRP A 82 38.81 0.41 7.75
N ILE A 83 38.08 -0.29 6.90
CA ILE A 83 36.66 -0.02 6.63
C ILE A 83 35.84 -1.09 7.36
N PRO A 84 34.87 -0.71 8.21
CA PRO A 84 34.03 -1.67 8.91
C PRO A 84 33.31 -2.61 7.95
N THR A 85 33.30 -3.89 8.26
CA THR A 85 32.62 -4.92 7.50
C THR A 85 31.14 -5.01 7.92
N PRO A 86 30.21 -5.61 7.14
CA PRO A 86 28.84 -5.85 7.57
C PRO A 86 28.74 -6.51 8.94
N ALA A 87 29.59 -7.50 9.23
CA ALA A 87 29.62 -8.21 10.51
C ALA A 87 29.92 -7.28 11.72
N ASP A 88 30.70 -6.22 11.51
CA ASP A 88 30.96 -5.24 12.56
C ASP A 88 29.68 -4.47 12.92
N PHE A 89 28.87 -4.12 11.93
CA PHE A 89 27.57 -3.44 12.14
C PHE A 89 26.51 -4.35 12.75
N GLU A 90 26.51 -5.65 12.45
CA GLU A 90 25.64 -6.64 13.09
C GLU A 90 25.92 -6.78 14.59
N SER A 91 27.11 -6.41 15.01
CA SER A 91 27.46 -6.38 16.45
C SER A 91 26.80 -5.24 17.23
N LEU A 92 26.15 -4.31 16.55
CA LEU A 92 25.42 -3.20 17.17
C LEU A 92 24.08 -3.66 17.78
N PRO A 93 23.68 -3.08 18.91
CA PRO A 93 22.42 -3.45 19.55
C PRO A 93 21.22 -3.20 18.62
N GLY A 94 20.51 -4.26 18.31
CA GLY A 94 19.27 -4.19 17.53
C GLY A 94 19.42 -4.29 16.02
N VAL A 95 20.61 -4.25 15.47
CA VAL A 95 20.86 -4.61 14.07
C VAL A 95 20.68 -6.11 13.91
N THR A 96 19.89 -6.52 12.95
CA THR A 96 19.64 -7.94 12.65
C THR A 96 20.55 -8.43 11.54
N ASP A 97 20.68 -7.63 10.48
CA ASP A 97 21.44 -7.99 9.30
C ASP A 97 22.05 -6.73 8.66
N ALA A 98 23.18 -6.89 7.99
CA ALA A 98 23.88 -5.84 7.28
C ALA A 98 24.39 -6.33 5.92
N THR A 99 24.45 -5.45 4.92
CA THR A 99 25.00 -5.79 3.60
C THR A 99 25.69 -4.59 2.96
N ARG A 100 26.50 -4.86 1.94
CA ARG A 100 27.20 -3.87 1.14
C ARG A 100 26.51 -3.67 -0.20
N VAL A 101 26.33 -2.41 -0.60
CA VAL A 101 25.77 -2.06 -1.91
C VAL A 101 26.61 -0.94 -2.52
N GLY A 102 27.23 -1.22 -3.67
CA GLY A 102 27.99 -0.23 -4.44
C GLY A 102 27.12 0.37 -5.54
N ASN A 103 27.29 1.67 -5.81
CA ASN A 103 26.59 2.36 -6.87
C ASN A 103 27.61 3.12 -7.73
N TYR A 104 27.79 2.65 -8.96
CA TYR A 104 28.83 3.14 -9.86
C TYR A 104 28.23 3.61 -11.18
N SER A 105 28.88 4.57 -11.83
CA SER A 105 28.58 4.90 -13.22
C SER A 105 29.09 3.81 -14.14
N MET A 106 28.37 3.53 -15.20
CA MET A 106 28.83 2.61 -16.25
C MET A 106 28.61 3.15 -17.65
N THR A 107 29.34 2.57 -18.59
CA THR A 107 29.10 2.75 -20.02
C THR A 107 29.07 1.38 -20.67
N THR A 108 28.09 1.15 -21.52
CA THR A 108 27.92 -0.10 -22.25
C THR A 108 27.56 0.18 -23.70
N ARG A 109 27.76 -0.81 -24.56
CA ARG A 109 27.31 -0.77 -25.95
C ARG A 109 26.25 -1.85 -26.16
N LEU A 110 25.05 -1.41 -26.46
CA LEU A 110 23.91 -2.27 -26.79
C LEU A 110 23.57 -2.17 -28.28
N LEU A 111 23.05 -3.27 -28.84
CA LEU A 111 22.82 -3.40 -30.27
C LEU A 111 21.91 -2.31 -30.87
N GLU A 112 20.84 -1.94 -30.16
CA GLU A 112 19.89 -0.95 -30.68
C GLU A 112 20.17 0.48 -30.17
N SER A 113 20.84 0.62 -29.02
CA SER A 113 21.03 1.92 -28.34
C SER A 113 22.44 2.53 -28.54
N GLY A 114 23.40 1.79 -29.11
CA GLY A 114 24.77 2.27 -29.26
C GLY A 114 25.53 2.37 -27.93
N ASP A 115 26.40 3.38 -27.80
CA ASP A 115 27.12 3.66 -26.55
C ASP A 115 26.20 4.41 -25.59
N VAL A 116 25.82 3.75 -24.50
CA VAL A 116 24.88 4.26 -23.50
C VAL A 116 25.57 4.35 -22.13
N LYS A 117 25.33 5.45 -21.44
CA LYS A 117 25.72 5.61 -20.04
C LYS A 117 24.62 5.02 -19.15
N GLY A 118 25.03 4.59 -17.97
CA GLY A 118 24.09 3.99 -17.03
C GLY A 118 24.67 3.85 -15.63
N ARG A 119 23.98 3.09 -14.80
CA ARG A 119 24.37 2.76 -13.44
C ARG A 119 24.65 1.29 -13.30
N PHE A 120 25.65 0.95 -12.49
CA PHE A 120 25.97 -0.41 -12.09
C PHE A 120 25.79 -0.50 -10.58
N ILE A 121 24.80 -1.26 -10.13
CA ILE A 121 24.57 -1.54 -8.72
C ILE A 121 25.26 -2.86 -8.41
N ALA A 122 26.30 -2.79 -7.59
CA ALA A 122 27.03 -3.97 -7.18
C ALA A 122 26.58 -4.39 -5.78
N VAL A 123 26.16 -5.65 -5.64
CA VAL A 123 25.54 -6.14 -4.41
C VAL A 123 26.32 -7.33 -3.83
N ASP A 124 26.23 -7.46 -2.51
CA ASP A 124 26.62 -8.67 -1.82
C ASP A 124 25.47 -9.68 -1.90
N ARG A 125 25.60 -10.67 -2.77
CA ARG A 125 24.52 -11.60 -3.12
C ARG A 125 24.07 -12.49 -1.95
N LEU A 126 24.92 -12.70 -0.94
CA LEU A 126 24.59 -13.57 0.18
C LEU A 126 23.69 -12.86 1.19
N ASP A 127 24.00 -11.62 1.51
CA ASP A 127 23.37 -10.88 2.59
C ASP A 127 22.19 -10.01 2.11
N LEU A 128 22.19 -9.61 0.83
CA LEU A 128 21.15 -8.75 0.29
C LEU A 128 19.72 -9.26 0.51
N PRO A 129 19.39 -10.57 0.34
CA PRO A 129 18.02 -11.05 0.51
C PRO A 129 17.47 -10.89 1.93
N THR A 130 18.32 -10.85 2.95
CA THR A 130 17.90 -10.67 4.35
C THR A 130 17.74 -9.21 4.72
N VAL A 131 18.47 -8.30 4.07
CA VAL A 131 18.52 -6.87 4.39
C VAL A 131 17.61 -6.03 3.52
N SER A 132 17.59 -6.29 2.22
CA SER A 132 16.88 -5.45 1.27
C SER A 132 15.36 -5.61 1.37
N TRP A 133 14.65 -4.49 1.29
CA TRP A 133 13.22 -4.50 1.09
C TRP A 133 12.91 -4.83 -0.37
N PHE A 134 12.19 -5.92 -0.59
CA PHE A 134 11.85 -6.38 -1.94
C PHE A 134 10.41 -6.90 -1.98
N ARG A 135 9.61 -6.38 -2.89
CA ARG A 135 8.21 -6.76 -3.05
C ARG A 135 8.06 -7.84 -4.13
N SER A 136 7.12 -8.75 -3.92
CA SER A 136 6.94 -9.95 -4.77
C SER A 136 6.56 -9.65 -6.22
N ASP A 137 6.09 -8.46 -6.54
CA ASP A 137 5.76 -8.03 -7.91
C ASP A 137 6.94 -7.38 -8.66
N PHE A 138 8.10 -7.29 -8.02
CA PHE A 138 9.30 -6.68 -8.62
C PHE A 138 10.03 -7.60 -9.59
N SER A 139 9.82 -8.88 -9.49
CA SER A 139 10.34 -9.89 -10.41
C SER A 139 9.46 -11.13 -10.35
N ASP A 140 9.50 -11.94 -11.38
CA ASP A 140 8.85 -13.27 -11.41
C ASP A 140 9.54 -14.24 -10.44
N GLU A 141 10.81 -14.00 -10.11
CA GLU A 141 11.57 -14.74 -9.13
C GLU A 141 11.69 -14.01 -7.81
N SER A 142 11.89 -14.74 -6.71
CA SER A 142 12.21 -14.14 -5.42
C SER A 142 13.60 -13.47 -5.45
N LEU A 143 13.83 -12.49 -4.56
CA LEU A 143 15.15 -11.85 -4.46
C LEU A 143 16.28 -12.88 -4.23
N GLY A 144 16.04 -13.91 -3.41
CA GLY A 144 16.98 -15.02 -3.22
C GLY A 144 17.24 -15.80 -4.52
N GLY A 145 16.21 -16.00 -5.37
CA GLY A 145 16.35 -16.61 -6.69
C GLY A 145 17.25 -15.78 -7.61
N LEU A 146 16.99 -14.46 -7.68
CA LEU A 146 17.83 -13.52 -8.44
C LEU A 146 19.30 -13.52 -7.96
N MET A 147 19.53 -13.58 -6.64
CA MET A 147 20.88 -13.67 -6.10
C MET A 147 21.56 -15.01 -6.42
N ASN A 148 20.81 -16.11 -6.48
CA ASN A 148 21.31 -17.39 -6.95
C ASN A 148 21.69 -17.35 -8.43
N ASN A 149 20.93 -16.63 -9.26
CA ASN A 149 21.28 -16.43 -10.66
C ASN A 149 22.61 -15.66 -10.79
N LEU A 150 22.82 -14.61 -9.97
CA LEU A 150 24.13 -13.93 -9.88
C LEU A 150 25.27 -14.82 -9.40
N ALA A 151 24.98 -15.95 -8.76
CA ALA A 151 25.98 -16.89 -8.31
C ALA A 151 26.49 -17.84 -9.40
N THR A 152 25.83 -17.90 -10.56
CA THR A 152 26.17 -18.83 -11.65
C THR A 152 27.56 -18.57 -12.22
N THR A 153 27.93 -17.29 -12.37
CA THR A 153 29.25 -16.84 -12.78
C THR A 153 29.67 -15.60 -12.01
N PRO A 154 30.97 -15.40 -11.73
CA PRO A 154 31.41 -14.21 -10.99
C PRO A 154 31.02 -12.88 -11.65
N ASN A 155 31.00 -12.83 -12.99
CA ASN A 155 30.65 -11.70 -13.82
C ASN A 155 29.18 -11.69 -14.24
N ALA A 156 28.29 -12.38 -13.51
CA ALA A 156 26.87 -12.38 -13.78
C ALA A 156 26.24 -11.01 -13.50
N ILE A 157 25.24 -10.65 -14.31
CA ILE A 157 24.41 -9.45 -14.11
C ILE A 157 22.94 -9.76 -14.27
N LEU A 158 22.13 -8.96 -13.57
CA LEU A 158 20.69 -8.85 -13.81
C LEU A 158 20.40 -7.60 -14.64
N VAL A 159 19.47 -7.71 -15.56
CA VAL A 159 19.08 -6.67 -16.50
C VAL A 159 17.60 -6.34 -16.30
N SER A 160 17.19 -5.08 -16.46
CA SER A 160 15.76 -4.76 -16.42
C SER A 160 15.02 -5.43 -17.58
N GLU A 161 13.80 -5.89 -17.35
CA GLU A 161 12.95 -6.56 -18.32
C GLU A 161 12.79 -5.74 -19.61
N ASP A 162 12.62 -4.43 -19.47
CA ASP A 162 12.50 -3.50 -20.58
C ASP A 162 13.77 -3.47 -21.49
N ILE A 163 14.95 -3.43 -20.90
CA ILE A 163 16.23 -3.46 -21.64
C ILE A 163 16.44 -4.85 -22.27
N TYR A 164 16.08 -5.90 -21.55
CA TYR A 164 16.18 -7.28 -22.04
C TYR A 164 15.33 -7.50 -23.30
N GLU A 165 14.09 -7.04 -23.30
CA GLU A 165 13.17 -7.15 -24.43
C GLU A 165 13.56 -6.25 -25.59
N ARG A 166 13.84 -4.96 -25.34
CA ARG A 166 14.21 -4.00 -26.39
C ARG A 166 15.48 -4.43 -27.16
N ASN A 167 16.48 -4.95 -26.46
CA ASN A 167 17.74 -5.36 -27.08
C ASN A 167 17.76 -6.84 -27.47
N ARG A 168 16.65 -7.56 -27.29
CA ARG A 168 16.51 -9.01 -27.60
C ARG A 168 17.59 -9.85 -26.95
N LEU A 169 17.95 -9.52 -25.72
CA LEU A 169 18.95 -10.24 -24.95
C LEU A 169 18.43 -11.62 -24.54
N MET A 170 19.35 -12.55 -24.33
CA MET A 170 19.05 -13.87 -23.78
C MET A 170 19.91 -14.12 -22.53
N VAL A 171 19.43 -14.98 -21.65
CA VAL A 171 20.25 -15.45 -20.53
C VAL A 171 21.45 -16.21 -21.10
N GLY A 172 22.65 -15.81 -20.65
CA GLY A 172 23.93 -16.30 -21.17
C GLY A 172 24.61 -15.36 -22.15
N ASP A 173 23.95 -14.31 -22.63
CA ASP A 173 24.58 -13.31 -23.51
C ASP A 173 25.64 -12.51 -22.77
N GLU A 174 26.74 -12.20 -23.49
CA GLU A 174 27.82 -11.39 -22.97
C GLU A 174 27.69 -9.93 -23.39
N ILE A 175 27.68 -9.01 -22.42
CA ILE A 175 27.60 -7.58 -22.64
C ILE A 175 28.93 -6.93 -22.21
N PRO A 176 29.60 -6.17 -23.10
CA PRO A 176 30.78 -5.41 -22.70
C PRO A 176 30.35 -4.18 -21.88
N ILE A 177 30.82 -4.11 -20.65
CA ILE A 177 30.50 -3.02 -19.72
C ILE A 177 31.78 -2.46 -19.15
N ARG A 178 31.87 -1.12 -19.19
CA ARG A 178 32.88 -0.36 -18.43
C ARG A 178 32.22 0.20 -17.17
N VAL A 179 32.60 -0.29 -16.02
CA VAL A 179 32.18 0.22 -14.72
C VAL A 179 33.25 1.18 -14.19
N SER A 180 32.90 2.42 -13.93
CA SER A 180 33.82 3.44 -13.41
C SER A 180 33.65 3.50 -11.91
N ILE A 181 34.65 3.05 -11.16
CA ILE A 181 34.67 3.06 -9.70
C ILE A 181 34.93 4.50 -9.22
N ASN A 182 35.95 5.14 -9.80
CA ASN A 182 36.28 6.54 -9.59
C ASN A 182 36.98 7.10 -10.87
N TYR A 183 37.60 8.25 -10.80
CA TYR A 183 38.28 8.87 -11.96
C TYR A 183 39.51 8.07 -12.45
N GLU A 184 40.14 7.27 -11.59
CA GLU A 184 41.37 6.54 -11.90
C GLU A 184 41.10 5.05 -12.20
N PHE A 185 40.13 4.46 -11.51
CA PHE A 185 39.85 3.02 -11.59
C PHE A 185 38.56 2.72 -12.32
N HIS A 186 38.65 1.86 -13.33
CA HIS A 186 37.51 1.32 -14.06
C HIS A 186 37.69 -0.18 -14.35
N VAL A 187 36.59 -0.86 -14.42
CA VAL A 187 36.52 -2.29 -14.76
C VAL A 187 35.98 -2.41 -16.17
N ASP A 188 36.83 -2.83 -17.10
CA ASP A 188 36.42 -3.16 -18.47
C ASP A 188 36.28 -4.68 -18.57
N ALA A 189 35.06 -5.20 -18.55
CA ALA A 189 34.80 -6.63 -18.60
C ALA A 189 33.57 -6.97 -19.43
N ARG A 190 33.50 -8.23 -19.83
CA ARG A 190 32.26 -8.78 -20.38
C ARG A 190 31.47 -9.41 -19.25
N PHE A 191 30.25 -8.98 -19.10
CA PHE A 191 29.33 -9.49 -18.11
C PHE A 191 28.28 -10.38 -18.77
N VAL A 192 27.87 -11.42 -18.05
CA VAL A 192 26.94 -12.44 -18.54
C VAL A 192 25.55 -12.15 -17.98
N VAL A 193 24.54 -12.06 -18.84
CA VAL A 193 23.15 -11.92 -18.45
C VAL A 193 22.68 -13.18 -17.74
N ALA A 194 22.33 -13.09 -16.46
CA ALA A 194 21.91 -14.21 -15.64
C ALA A 194 20.42 -14.21 -15.29
N GLY A 195 19.74 -13.10 -15.47
CA GLY A 195 18.32 -12.97 -15.16
C GLY A 195 17.79 -11.57 -15.40
N THR A 196 16.50 -11.39 -15.17
CA THR A 196 15.80 -10.13 -15.36
C THR A 196 15.07 -9.70 -14.09
N TYR A 197 14.88 -8.40 -13.94
CA TYR A 197 14.04 -7.80 -12.92
C TYR A 197 13.13 -6.76 -13.56
N LYS A 198 11.95 -6.58 -13.01
CA LYS A 198 11.00 -5.57 -13.45
C LYS A 198 11.20 -4.26 -12.70
N TYR A 199 11.31 -4.35 -11.36
CA TYR A 199 11.64 -3.24 -10.49
C TYR A 199 12.72 -3.69 -9.51
N PHE A 200 13.58 -2.73 -9.09
CA PHE A 200 14.59 -3.00 -8.07
C PHE A 200 14.74 -1.77 -7.19
N PRO A 201 14.84 -1.93 -5.86
CA PRO A 201 15.00 -0.80 -4.96
C PRO A 201 16.12 0.13 -5.40
N THR A 202 15.91 1.43 -5.28
CA THR A 202 16.80 2.51 -5.71
C THR A 202 17.00 2.68 -7.23
N VAL A 203 16.34 1.90 -8.07
CA VAL A 203 16.38 2.00 -9.53
C VAL A 203 15.13 2.72 -10.03
N TYR A 204 15.30 3.82 -10.76
CA TYR A 204 14.22 4.61 -11.35
C TYR A 204 14.30 4.58 -12.87
N GLU A 205 13.16 4.69 -13.54
CA GLU A 205 13.10 4.70 -15.02
C GLU A 205 13.77 5.92 -15.64
N GLU A 206 13.91 7.01 -14.87
CA GLU A 206 14.65 8.21 -15.29
C GLU A 206 16.16 8.03 -15.23
N ASP A 207 16.62 7.08 -14.45
CA ASP A 207 18.00 6.66 -14.44
C ASP A 207 18.30 6.01 -15.79
N ASP A 208 19.45 6.32 -16.36
CA ASP A 208 20.01 5.58 -17.48
C ASP A 208 20.01 4.08 -17.16
N ILE A 209 20.24 3.25 -18.18
CA ILE A 209 20.27 1.79 -18.05
C ILE A 209 20.96 1.34 -16.77
N THR A 210 20.29 0.51 -15.96
CA THR A 210 20.85 0.00 -14.71
C THR A 210 21.07 -1.50 -14.77
N PHE A 211 22.28 -1.96 -14.45
CA PHE A 211 22.62 -3.36 -14.28
C PHE A 211 22.96 -3.66 -12.83
N ILE A 212 22.64 -4.87 -12.38
CA ILE A 212 22.93 -5.32 -11.01
C ILE A 212 23.93 -6.49 -11.12
N GLY A 213 25.03 -6.42 -10.38
CA GLY A 213 26.06 -7.43 -10.44
C GLY A 213 26.76 -7.69 -9.10
N ASN A 214 27.76 -8.53 -9.10
CA ASN A 214 28.49 -8.93 -7.90
C ASN A 214 29.51 -7.86 -7.45
N LEU A 215 29.45 -7.41 -6.20
CA LEU A 215 30.40 -6.48 -5.62
C LEU A 215 31.79 -7.09 -5.46
N ASP A 216 31.86 -8.33 -5.07
CA ASP A 216 33.14 -9.04 -4.87
C ASP A 216 33.89 -9.22 -6.21
N TYR A 217 33.18 -9.37 -7.33
CA TYR A 217 33.81 -9.44 -8.64
C TYR A 217 34.52 -8.12 -8.99
N LEU A 218 33.88 -6.96 -8.73
CA LEU A 218 34.52 -5.67 -8.96
C LEU A 218 35.75 -5.48 -8.07
N SER A 219 35.65 -5.80 -6.79
CA SER A 219 36.77 -5.73 -5.84
C SER A 219 37.92 -6.65 -6.26
N PHE A 220 37.63 -7.87 -6.70
CA PHE A 220 38.61 -8.81 -7.21
C PHE A 220 39.34 -8.29 -8.47
N PHE A 221 38.56 -7.70 -9.42
CA PHE A 221 39.10 -7.19 -10.67
C PHE A 221 40.03 -5.99 -10.46
N VAL A 222 39.65 -5.09 -9.55
CA VAL A 222 40.45 -3.88 -9.23
C VAL A 222 41.61 -4.23 -8.30
N GLY A 223 41.54 -5.35 -7.55
CA GLY A 223 42.57 -5.76 -6.58
C GLY A 223 42.49 -5.01 -5.25
N MET A 224 41.39 -4.28 -4.99
CA MET A 224 41.16 -3.55 -3.73
C MET A 224 39.69 -3.55 -3.38
N VAL A 225 39.37 -3.18 -2.14
CA VAL A 225 37.98 -2.95 -1.73
C VAL A 225 37.44 -1.70 -2.44
N VAL A 226 36.34 -1.87 -3.18
CA VAL A 226 35.68 -0.76 -3.89
C VAL A 226 34.73 -0.03 -2.90
N PRO A 227 34.49 1.28 -3.06
CA PRO A 227 33.58 2.05 -2.21
C PRO A 227 32.17 1.49 -2.24
N TYR A 228 31.52 1.38 -1.10
CA TYR A 228 30.15 0.88 -0.97
C TYR A 228 29.38 1.62 0.11
N ASP A 229 28.07 1.59 0.02
CA ASP A 229 27.13 1.99 1.05
C ASP A 229 26.80 0.78 1.94
N ILE A 230 26.57 1.01 3.22
CA ILE A 230 26.06 0.01 4.15
C ILE A 230 24.55 0.12 4.20
N TRP A 231 23.92 -1.02 4.02
CA TRP A 231 22.49 -1.20 4.21
C TRP A 231 22.28 -2.04 5.45
N LEU A 232 21.42 -1.55 6.37
CA LEU A 232 21.12 -2.21 7.64
C LEU A 232 19.65 -2.52 7.76
N ARG A 233 19.37 -3.69 8.31
CA ARG A 233 18.08 -4.07 8.84
C ARG A 233 18.16 -4.17 10.35
N PHE A 234 17.18 -3.63 11.06
CA PHE A 234 17.18 -3.64 12.52
C PHE A 234 15.77 -3.85 13.09
N ASP A 235 15.70 -4.23 14.38
CA ASP A 235 14.44 -4.53 15.05
C ASP A 235 13.48 -3.33 14.93
N PRO A 236 12.20 -3.55 14.53
CA PRO A 236 11.16 -2.51 14.45
C PRO A 236 10.94 -1.71 15.74
N ARG A 237 11.41 -2.21 16.88
CA ARG A 237 11.25 -1.57 18.20
C ARG A 237 12.33 -0.57 18.54
N ILE A 238 13.38 -0.49 17.73
CA ILE A 238 14.55 0.35 18.00
C ILE A 238 14.52 1.56 17.09
N SER A 239 14.87 2.73 17.64
CA SER A 239 15.02 3.95 16.85
C SER A 239 16.32 3.93 16.05
N SER A 240 16.30 4.52 14.86
CA SER A 240 17.46 4.69 13.98
C SER A 240 18.61 5.43 14.69
N ASP A 241 18.31 6.39 15.55
CA ASP A 241 19.29 7.14 16.32
C ASP A 241 20.12 6.23 17.23
N THR A 242 19.49 5.19 17.82
CA THR A 242 20.20 4.21 18.67
C THR A 242 21.28 3.44 17.90
N VAL A 243 21.10 3.30 16.59
CA VAL A 243 22.08 2.63 15.71
C VAL A 243 23.11 3.62 15.19
N LEU A 244 22.70 4.85 14.85
CA LEU A 244 23.57 5.87 14.24
C LEU A 244 24.50 6.55 15.25
N ASP A 245 24.03 6.91 16.44
CA ASP A 245 24.80 7.66 17.44
C ASP A 245 26.11 7.00 17.85
N PRO A 246 26.20 5.68 18.07
CA PRO A 246 27.43 5.04 18.46
C PRO A 246 28.43 4.84 17.32
N LEU A 247 28.04 5.00 16.04
CA LEU A 247 28.92 4.68 14.90
C LEU A 247 30.22 5.50 14.87
N PRO A 248 30.20 6.84 15.01
CA PRO A 248 31.43 7.64 14.98
C PRO A 248 32.41 7.28 16.12
N LEU A 249 31.86 6.98 17.29
CA LEU A 249 32.68 6.66 18.48
C LEU A 249 33.23 5.25 18.43
N ARG A 250 32.47 4.30 17.89
CA ARG A 250 32.84 2.88 17.93
C ARG A 250 33.78 2.48 16.80
N PHE A 251 33.55 3.03 15.62
CA PHE A 251 34.24 2.65 14.39
C PHE A 251 35.17 3.74 13.83
N ALA A 252 35.26 4.91 14.47
CA ALA A 252 36.01 6.06 13.98
C ALA A 252 35.69 6.42 12.50
N VAL A 253 34.40 6.32 12.13
CA VAL A 253 33.92 6.58 10.78
C VAL A 253 32.91 7.70 10.80
N ASN A 254 32.93 8.51 9.76
CA ASN A 254 31.85 9.47 9.48
C ASN A 254 30.80 8.81 8.61
N THR A 255 29.53 8.98 8.98
CA THR A 255 28.40 8.55 8.17
C THR A 255 27.93 9.70 7.31
N THR A 256 27.82 9.47 6.02
CA THR A 256 27.28 10.42 5.05
C THR A 256 26.16 9.80 4.26
N ARG A 257 25.38 10.63 3.57
CA ARG A 257 24.22 10.17 2.76
C ARG A 257 23.25 9.27 3.53
N VAL A 258 23.09 9.55 4.83
CA VAL A 258 22.19 8.77 5.68
C VAL A 258 20.77 8.88 5.18
N LYS A 259 20.14 7.73 4.91
CA LYS A 259 18.73 7.61 4.55
C LYS A 259 18.07 6.67 5.54
N ASP A 260 17.22 7.20 6.40
CA ASP A 260 16.44 6.48 7.39
C ASP A 260 15.00 6.33 6.88
N ALA A 261 14.62 5.11 6.50
CA ALA A 261 13.28 4.83 5.98
C ALA A 261 12.19 5.12 7.01
N ARG A 262 12.42 4.78 8.29
CA ARG A 262 11.43 4.96 9.35
C ARG A 262 11.22 6.42 9.69
N GLY A 263 12.31 7.17 9.87
CA GLY A 263 12.24 8.61 10.11
C GLY A 263 11.58 9.36 8.94
N LEU A 264 11.84 8.94 7.71
CA LEU A 264 11.16 9.49 6.53
C LEU A 264 9.67 9.15 6.52
N ILE A 265 9.27 7.93 6.88
CA ILE A 265 7.87 7.50 6.98
C ILE A 265 7.15 8.36 8.03
N ASP A 266 7.70 8.49 9.23
CA ASP A 266 7.10 9.26 10.32
C ASP A 266 6.93 10.73 9.92
N ASN A 267 7.93 11.33 9.30
CA ASN A 267 7.87 12.69 8.78
C ASN A 267 6.80 12.87 7.69
N GLU A 268 6.71 11.95 6.73
CA GLU A 268 5.69 12.00 5.68
C GLU A 268 4.27 11.78 6.22
N LEU A 269 4.11 10.87 7.19
CA LEU A 269 2.83 10.62 7.84
C LEU A 269 2.33 11.83 8.66
N ALA A 270 3.26 12.64 9.20
CA ALA A 270 2.95 13.84 9.98
C ALA A 270 2.62 15.08 9.11
N LYS A 271 2.80 15.05 7.79
CA LYS A 271 2.54 16.20 6.93
C LYS A 271 1.08 16.62 6.91
N LEU A 272 0.82 17.91 7.11
CA LEU A 272 -0.52 18.49 7.13
C LEU A 272 -1.30 18.33 5.81
N GLU A 273 -0.62 18.32 4.67
CA GLU A 273 -1.22 18.12 3.35
C GLU A 273 -1.97 16.79 3.28
N ARG A 274 -1.39 15.75 3.84
CA ARG A 274 -2.00 14.42 3.92
C ARG A 274 -3.26 14.45 4.80
N VAL A 275 -3.19 15.10 5.97
CA VAL A 275 -4.34 15.25 6.86
C VAL A 275 -5.48 15.97 6.14
N GLY A 276 -5.17 16.96 5.29
CA GLY A 276 -6.16 17.66 4.46
C GLY A 276 -6.87 16.74 3.47
N VAL A 277 -6.14 15.94 2.71
CA VAL A 277 -6.71 15.03 1.71
C VAL A 277 -7.58 13.95 2.36
N PHE A 278 -7.06 13.27 3.38
CA PHE A 278 -7.85 12.23 4.08
C PHE A 278 -8.99 12.82 4.89
N GLY A 279 -8.82 14.03 5.45
CA GLY A 279 -9.87 14.77 6.14
C GLY A 279 -11.06 15.08 5.22
N THR A 280 -10.81 15.56 4.02
CA THR A 280 -11.88 15.87 3.05
C THR A 280 -12.62 14.61 2.58
N LEU A 281 -11.90 13.51 2.33
CA LEU A 281 -12.51 12.22 2.00
C LEU A 281 -13.39 11.69 3.14
N THR A 282 -12.92 11.80 4.38
CA THR A 282 -13.65 11.37 5.57
C THR A 282 -14.90 12.22 5.78
N ILE A 283 -14.82 13.54 5.61
CA ILE A 283 -15.96 14.44 5.70
C ILE A 283 -16.99 14.11 4.61
N GLY A 284 -16.54 13.88 3.38
CA GLY A 284 -17.41 13.47 2.27
C GLY A 284 -18.16 12.17 2.55
N PHE A 285 -17.46 11.17 3.09
CA PHE A 285 -18.07 9.91 3.52
C PHE A 285 -19.07 10.12 4.66
N LEU A 286 -18.73 10.87 5.70
CA LEU A 286 -19.65 11.16 6.81
C LEU A 286 -20.90 11.89 6.33
N ALA A 287 -20.75 12.84 5.42
CA ALA A 287 -21.89 13.54 4.82
C ALA A 287 -22.79 12.56 4.05
N ALA A 288 -22.22 11.63 3.27
CA ALA A 288 -22.98 10.60 2.57
C ALA A 288 -23.72 9.66 3.53
N VAL A 289 -23.08 9.26 4.62
CA VAL A 289 -23.72 8.43 5.68
C VAL A 289 -24.90 9.17 6.32
N VAL A 290 -24.71 10.44 6.68
CA VAL A 290 -25.79 11.26 7.26
C VAL A 290 -26.96 11.41 6.29
N MET A 291 -26.68 11.68 5.01
CA MET A 291 -27.73 11.77 3.99
C MET A 291 -28.47 10.43 3.79
N ALA A 292 -27.75 9.31 3.81
CA ALA A 292 -28.36 7.98 3.71
C ALA A 292 -29.27 7.69 4.89
N ILE A 293 -28.83 7.98 6.10
CA ILE A 293 -29.62 7.82 7.32
C ILE A 293 -30.88 8.70 7.25
N MET A 294 -30.73 9.98 6.93
CA MET A 294 -31.87 10.89 6.81
C MET A 294 -32.86 10.45 5.72
N GLY A 295 -32.37 10.08 4.54
CA GLY A 295 -33.20 9.58 3.46
C GLY A 295 -33.98 8.31 3.84
N LEU A 296 -33.30 7.37 4.51
CA LEU A 296 -33.92 6.14 4.97
C LEU A 296 -34.98 6.41 6.07
N LEU A 297 -34.71 7.31 7.00
CA LEU A 297 -35.66 7.70 8.06
C LEU A 297 -36.90 8.38 7.50
N ILE A 298 -36.74 9.31 6.55
CA ILE A 298 -37.84 9.99 5.86
C ILE A 298 -38.68 8.97 5.10
N TYR A 299 -38.02 8.07 4.37
CA TYR A 299 -38.70 7.00 3.65
C TYR A 299 -39.46 6.05 4.60
N THR A 300 -38.84 5.62 5.69
CA THR A 300 -39.47 4.76 6.70
C THR A 300 -40.71 5.44 7.28
N TYR A 301 -40.60 6.73 7.61
CA TYR A 301 -41.74 7.50 8.15
C TYR A 301 -42.88 7.64 7.12
N ALA A 302 -42.58 7.98 5.89
CA ALA A 302 -43.57 8.09 4.79
C ALA A 302 -44.25 6.75 4.51
N SER A 303 -43.49 5.68 4.40
CA SER A 303 -43.99 4.31 4.19
C SER A 303 -44.89 3.84 5.33
N LEU A 304 -44.52 4.14 6.57
CA LEU A 304 -45.37 3.83 7.73
C LEU A 304 -46.69 4.61 7.70
N ALA A 305 -46.63 5.88 7.30
CA ALA A 305 -47.82 6.72 7.19
C ALA A 305 -48.86 6.17 6.19
N GLU A 306 -48.41 5.72 5.01
CA GLU A 306 -49.26 5.09 4.01
C GLU A 306 -49.90 3.77 4.46
N ARG A 307 -49.19 3.03 5.35
CA ARG A 307 -49.63 1.70 5.78
C ARG A 307 -50.46 1.72 7.06
N LEU A 308 -50.65 2.87 7.70
CA LEU A 308 -51.40 2.98 8.97
C LEU A 308 -52.79 2.37 8.88
N HIS A 309 -53.54 2.61 7.79
CA HIS A 309 -54.86 2.05 7.62
C HIS A 309 -54.87 0.50 7.57
N ARG A 310 -53.85 -0.11 6.94
CA ARG A 310 -53.67 -1.57 6.91
C ARG A 310 -53.33 -2.15 8.25
N PHE A 311 -52.52 -1.44 9.04
CA PHE A 311 -52.14 -1.87 10.39
C PHE A 311 -53.35 -1.83 11.35
N THR A 312 -54.28 -0.89 11.14
CA THR A 312 -55.54 -0.81 11.89
C THR A 312 -56.43 -2.03 11.59
N ILE A 313 -56.57 -2.44 10.33
CA ILE A 313 -57.30 -3.64 9.92
C ILE A 313 -56.65 -4.90 10.50
N LEU A 314 -55.33 -5.06 10.40
CA LEU A 314 -54.60 -6.21 10.95
C LEU A 314 -54.79 -6.34 12.48
N ARG A 315 -54.86 -5.20 13.18
CA ARG A 315 -55.12 -5.14 14.60
C ARG A 315 -56.54 -5.51 14.95
N ALA A 316 -57.51 -5.13 14.11
CA ALA A 316 -58.92 -5.53 14.28
C ALA A 316 -59.13 -7.07 14.12
N ILE A 317 -58.30 -7.73 13.31
CA ILE A 317 -58.29 -9.17 13.11
C ILE A 317 -57.54 -9.92 14.26
N GLY A 318 -56.93 -9.17 15.21
CA GLY A 318 -56.34 -9.74 16.42
C GLY A 318 -54.78 -9.85 16.43
N LEU A 319 -54.08 -9.25 15.48
CA LEU A 319 -52.59 -9.20 15.53
C LEU A 319 -52.09 -8.31 16.68
N LEU A 320 -51.13 -8.86 17.44
CA LEU A 320 -50.48 -8.10 18.49
C LEU A 320 -49.61 -6.99 17.92
N ARG A 321 -49.55 -5.85 18.59
CA ARG A 321 -48.70 -4.69 18.22
C ARG A 321 -47.24 -5.10 18.01
N GLN A 322 -46.71 -5.97 18.86
CA GLN A 322 -45.34 -6.46 18.75
C GLN A 322 -45.08 -7.23 17.44
N GLN A 323 -46.08 -7.97 16.96
CA GLN A 323 -45.98 -8.71 15.70
C GLN A 323 -45.93 -7.80 14.49
N ILE A 324 -46.73 -6.73 14.47
CA ILE A 324 -46.74 -5.72 13.40
C ILE A 324 -45.44 -4.94 13.40
N THR A 325 -44.96 -4.51 14.58
CA THR A 325 -43.67 -3.82 14.72
C THR A 325 -42.51 -4.70 14.30
N GLY A 326 -42.48 -5.95 14.74
CA GLY A 326 -41.46 -6.94 14.37
C GLY A 326 -41.40 -7.24 12.88
N GLN A 327 -42.57 -7.32 12.21
CA GLN A 327 -42.63 -7.50 10.75
C GLN A 327 -41.99 -6.33 10.01
N VAL A 328 -42.31 -5.09 10.41
CA VAL A 328 -41.74 -3.90 9.77
C VAL A 328 -40.25 -3.81 10.03
N ILE A 329 -39.78 -4.06 11.24
CA ILE A 329 -38.34 -4.05 11.58
C ILE A 329 -37.60 -5.10 10.74
N MET A 330 -38.14 -6.31 10.60
CA MET A 330 -37.54 -7.36 9.76
C MET A 330 -37.46 -6.96 8.29
N GLU A 331 -38.48 -6.30 7.76
CA GLU A 331 -38.52 -5.80 6.38
C GLU A 331 -37.37 -4.83 6.11
N TYR A 332 -37.17 -3.84 6.97
CA TYR A 332 -36.06 -2.87 6.84
C TYR A 332 -34.69 -3.49 7.15
N ALA A 333 -34.61 -4.41 8.12
CA ALA A 333 -33.37 -5.11 8.41
C ALA A 333 -32.88 -5.95 7.22
N PHE A 334 -33.78 -6.62 6.50
CA PHE A 334 -33.43 -7.35 5.28
C PHE A 334 -32.98 -6.42 4.17
N LEU A 335 -33.66 -5.27 4.01
CA LEU A 335 -33.28 -4.25 3.02
C LEU A 335 -31.89 -3.69 3.31
N THR A 336 -31.63 -3.31 4.56
CA THR A 336 -30.33 -2.79 5.01
C THR A 336 -29.24 -3.86 4.86
N ALA A 337 -29.50 -5.10 5.24
CA ALA A 337 -28.53 -6.19 5.10
C ALA A 337 -28.18 -6.45 3.63
N TYR A 338 -29.17 -6.54 2.76
CA TYR A 338 -28.96 -6.76 1.33
C TYR A 338 -28.20 -5.56 0.70
N GLY A 339 -28.64 -4.32 1.00
CA GLY A 339 -28.02 -3.11 0.53
C GLY A 339 -26.55 -2.99 1.00
N SER A 340 -26.29 -3.42 2.23
CA SER A 340 -24.93 -3.37 2.79
C SER A 340 -24.00 -4.41 2.15
N ILE A 341 -24.47 -5.61 1.89
CA ILE A 341 -23.70 -6.64 1.17
C ILE A 341 -23.38 -6.15 -0.25
N ALA A 342 -24.41 -5.67 -0.98
CA ALA A 342 -24.23 -5.17 -2.33
C ALA A 342 -23.31 -3.94 -2.36
N GLY A 343 -23.47 -2.99 -1.43
CA GLY A 343 -22.63 -1.81 -1.31
C GLY A 343 -21.18 -2.15 -0.99
N ALA A 344 -20.93 -3.09 -0.10
CA ALA A 344 -19.58 -3.55 0.22
C ALA A 344 -18.90 -4.20 -1.00
N LEU A 345 -19.61 -5.08 -1.72
CA LEU A 345 -19.07 -5.71 -2.93
C LEU A 345 -18.75 -4.68 -4.02
N ILE A 346 -19.65 -3.74 -4.27
CA ILE A 346 -19.44 -2.66 -5.23
C ILE A 346 -18.25 -1.77 -4.81
N GLY A 347 -18.15 -1.44 -3.53
CA GLY A 347 -17.04 -0.63 -3.00
C GLY A 347 -15.68 -1.33 -3.15
N ILE A 348 -15.60 -2.63 -2.90
CA ILE A 348 -14.40 -3.44 -3.10
C ILE A 348 -14.04 -3.46 -4.59
N SER A 349 -14.98 -3.81 -5.47
CA SER A 349 -14.73 -3.85 -6.92
C SER A 349 -14.35 -2.46 -7.48
N ALA A 350 -14.97 -1.40 -6.98
CA ALA A 350 -14.59 -0.04 -7.33
C ALA A 350 -13.15 0.28 -6.90
N SER A 351 -12.73 -0.17 -5.70
CA SER A 351 -11.36 0.03 -5.23
C SER A 351 -10.35 -0.69 -6.12
N GLU A 352 -10.59 -1.94 -6.49
CA GLU A 352 -9.72 -2.71 -7.37
C GLU A 352 -9.60 -2.10 -8.77
N LEU A 353 -10.68 -1.52 -9.28
CA LEU A 353 -10.71 -0.93 -10.63
C LEU A 353 -10.11 0.49 -10.66
N PHE A 354 -10.45 1.34 -9.68
CA PHE A 354 -10.11 2.76 -9.72
C PHE A 354 -8.78 3.11 -9.06
N VAL A 355 -8.33 2.37 -8.04
CA VAL A 355 -7.04 2.65 -7.39
C VAL A 355 -5.86 2.59 -8.39
N PRO A 356 -5.75 1.61 -9.29
CA PRO A 356 -4.69 1.59 -10.29
C PRO A 356 -4.74 2.76 -11.30
N LEU A 357 -5.91 3.37 -11.54
CA LEU A 357 -6.04 4.51 -12.45
C LEU A 357 -5.34 5.78 -11.93
N PHE A 358 -5.17 5.93 -10.63
CA PHE A 358 -4.37 7.04 -10.07
C PHE A 358 -2.90 6.98 -10.48
N ARG A 359 -2.42 5.83 -10.92
CA ARG A 359 -1.11 5.65 -11.54
C ARG A 359 -0.95 6.52 -12.81
N VAL A 360 -2.00 6.60 -13.62
CA VAL A 360 -1.98 7.29 -14.92
C VAL A 360 -2.13 8.80 -14.74
N ALA A 361 -2.91 9.25 -13.76
CA ALA A 361 -3.18 10.67 -13.54
C ALA A 361 -1.96 11.46 -12.99
N GLN A 362 -1.01 10.80 -12.34
CA GLN A 362 0.24 11.42 -11.87
C GLN A 362 1.29 11.55 -12.98
N GLN A 363 1.08 10.90 -14.11
CA GLN A 363 2.03 10.81 -15.23
C GLN A 363 2.04 12.06 -16.14
N GLU A 364 0.99 12.89 -16.07
CA GLU A 364 0.85 14.05 -16.98
C GLU A 364 1.64 15.31 -16.56
N GLY A 365 2.29 15.33 -15.40
CA GLY A 365 2.94 16.54 -14.88
C GLY A 365 4.38 16.42 -14.39
N VAL A 366 4.92 15.22 -14.25
CA VAL A 366 6.30 14.96 -13.80
C VAL A 366 6.87 13.83 -14.64
N SER A 367 8.03 14.06 -15.26
CA SER A 367 8.77 13.06 -16.02
C SER A 367 9.13 11.89 -15.10
N GLY A 368 8.44 10.78 -15.25
CA GLY A 368 8.73 9.52 -14.54
C GLY A 368 7.50 8.85 -13.96
N VAL A 369 7.40 7.54 -14.17
CA VAL A 369 6.37 6.71 -13.53
C VAL A 369 6.64 6.68 -12.02
N PRO A 370 5.64 6.95 -11.14
CA PRO A 370 5.84 6.86 -9.70
C PRO A 370 6.14 5.41 -9.30
N LEU A 371 7.39 5.15 -8.94
CA LEU A 371 7.86 3.85 -8.47
C LEU A 371 7.85 3.78 -6.93
N PRO A 372 7.52 2.66 -6.35
CA PRO A 372 6.98 1.43 -6.96
C PRO A 372 5.51 1.60 -7.35
N PRO A 373 4.99 0.73 -8.24
CA PRO A 373 3.60 0.81 -8.66
C PRO A 373 2.64 0.68 -7.49
N LEU A 374 1.57 1.51 -7.50
CA LEU A 374 0.52 1.47 -6.50
C LEU A 374 -0.31 0.18 -6.68
N ILE A 375 -0.39 -0.62 -5.63
CA ILE A 375 -1.23 -1.83 -5.57
C ILE A 375 -2.47 -1.52 -4.74
N PRO A 376 -3.69 -1.88 -5.21
CA PRO A 376 -4.89 -1.73 -4.42
C PRO A 376 -4.85 -2.67 -3.20
N ILE A 377 -4.99 -2.09 -2.01
CA ILE A 377 -5.04 -2.83 -0.75
C ILE A 377 -6.41 -2.68 -0.13
N ILE A 378 -7.05 -3.82 0.10
CA ILE A 378 -8.33 -3.86 0.79
C ILE A 378 -8.07 -4.15 2.27
N ALA A 379 -8.29 -3.13 3.10
CA ALA A 379 -8.18 -3.26 4.55
C ALA A 379 -9.40 -4.00 5.12
N TYR A 380 -9.50 -5.32 4.89
CA TYR A 380 -10.68 -6.13 5.26
C TYR A 380 -11.15 -5.90 6.70
N ASN A 381 -10.25 -5.81 7.66
CA ASN A 381 -10.60 -5.56 9.07
C ASN A 381 -11.30 -4.20 9.22
N ARG A 382 -10.76 -3.13 8.62
CA ARG A 382 -11.35 -1.79 8.70
C ARG A 382 -12.69 -1.74 7.96
N VAL A 383 -12.80 -2.39 6.79
CA VAL A 383 -14.03 -2.52 6.02
C VAL A 383 -15.09 -3.26 6.82
N GLN A 384 -14.76 -4.37 7.48
CA GLN A 384 -15.67 -5.12 8.32
C GLN A 384 -16.23 -4.27 9.47
N TYR A 385 -15.37 -3.53 10.20
CA TYR A 385 -15.83 -2.65 11.27
C TYR A 385 -16.74 -1.53 10.74
N LEU A 386 -16.44 -0.96 9.58
CA LEU A 386 -17.28 0.04 8.94
C LEU A 386 -18.66 -0.54 8.59
N VAL A 387 -18.71 -1.69 7.92
CA VAL A 387 -19.97 -2.36 7.51
C VAL A 387 -20.81 -2.69 8.73
N VAL A 388 -20.23 -3.32 9.74
CA VAL A 388 -20.95 -3.68 10.98
C VAL A 388 -21.45 -2.44 11.72
N GLY A 389 -20.61 -1.42 11.88
CA GLY A 389 -20.99 -0.16 12.53
C GLY A 389 -22.09 0.59 11.79
N PHE A 390 -22.02 0.64 10.45
CA PHE A 390 -23.03 1.25 9.59
C PHE A 390 -24.38 0.53 9.70
N VAL A 391 -24.38 -0.79 9.54
CA VAL A 391 -25.59 -1.63 9.66
C VAL A 391 -26.21 -1.52 11.05
N ALA A 392 -25.42 -1.61 12.11
CA ALA A 392 -25.87 -1.48 13.49
C ALA A 392 -26.50 -0.10 13.75
N SER A 393 -25.88 0.97 13.26
CA SER A 393 -26.39 2.34 13.40
C SER A 393 -27.73 2.52 12.69
N ILE A 394 -27.86 2.04 11.46
CA ILE A 394 -29.11 2.13 10.71
C ILE A 394 -30.22 1.33 11.39
N ILE A 395 -29.97 0.07 11.72
CA ILE A 395 -30.98 -0.79 12.37
C ILE A 395 -31.42 -0.18 13.71
N PHE A 396 -30.50 0.35 14.51
CA PHE A 396 -30.83 1.00 15.77
C PHE A 396 -31.75 2.21 15.57
N LEU A 397 -31.44 3.07 14.59
CA LEU A 397 -32.23 4.23 14.26
C LEU A 397 -33.63 3.85 13.72
N GLU A 398 -33.69 2.87 12.85
CA GLU A 398 -34.96 2.34 12.30
C GLU A 398 -35.85 1.79 13.39
N ILE A 399 -35.32 0.95 14.29
CA ILE A 399 -36.08 0.42 15.44
C ILE A 399 -36.61 1.58 16.29
N SER A 400 -35.78 2.58 16.55
CA SER A 400 -36.17 3.74 17.35
C SER A 400 -37.31 4.55 16.71
N VAL A 401 -37.22 4.79 15.39
CA VAL A 401 -38.27 5.53 14.65
C VAL A 401 -39.55 4.71 14.53
N ILE A 402 -39.47 3.42 14.17
CA ILE A 402 -40.62 2.55 14.00
C ILE A 402 -41.37 2.42 15.34
N THR A 403 -40.66 2.17 16.43
CA THR A 403 -41.27 2.04 17.76
C THR A 403 -41.95 3.31 18.23
N ARG A 404 -41.30 4.49 18.02
CA ARG A 404 -41.87 5.79 18.37
C ARG A 404 -43.08 6.16 17.48
N ALA A 405 -42.99 5.96 16.16
CA ALA A 405 -44.06 6.28 15.24
C ALA A 405 -45.32 5.45 15.50
N LEU A 406 -45.17 4.14 15.72
CA LEU A 406 -46.29 3.26 16.05
C LEU A 406 -46.85 3.51 17.46
N SER A 407 -46.03 4.03 18.42
CA SER A 407 -46.52 4.36 19.75
C SER A 407 -47.37 5.64 19.79
N ARG A 408 -46.96 6.69 19.14
CA ARG A 408 -47.62 8.01 19.20
C ARG A 408 -48.91 8.06 18.37
N ARG A 409 -48.92 7.52 17.12
CA ARG A 409 -50.10 7.60 16.26
C ARG A 409 -51.19 6.57 16.56
N ALA A 410 -50.84 5.40 17.13
CA ALA A 410 -51.87 4.47 17.56
C ALA A 410 -52.70 5.01 18.75
N PHE A 411 -52.15 5.92 19.52
CA PHE A 411 -52.87 6.56 20.65
C PHE A 411 -53.80 7.69 20.19
N SER A 412 -53.41 8.46 19.15
CA SER A 412 -54.23 9.53 18.60
C SER A 412 -55.46 9.04 17.82
N MET A 413 -55.34 7.93 17.08
CA MET A 413 -56.48 7.37 16.34
C MET A 413 -57.49 6.63 17.23
N LEU A 414 -57.07 6.02 18.31
CA LEU A 414 -58.00 5.49 19.31
C LEU A 414 -58.80 6.60 20.00
N LYS A 415 -58.21 7.75 20.22
CA LYS A 415 -58.89 8.91 20.83
C LYS A 415 -59.90 9.56 19.87
N SER A 416 -59.69 9.52 18.52
CA SER A 416 -60.62 10.02 17.52
C SER A 416 -61.68 9.04 17.10
N ALA A 417 -61.55 7.75 17.43
CA ALA A 417 -62.54 6.73 17.13
C ALA A 417 -63.53 6.46 18.28
N PHE A 418 -63.22 6.90 19.47
CA PHE A 418 -64.01 6.74 20.70
C PHE A 418 -64.39 8.08 21.38
N GLY A 419 -64.06 9.20 20.81
CA GLY A 419 -64.53 10.56 21.14
C GLY A 419 -65.29 11.15 19.98
#